data_c8c9dbfb873acf08145a01a139eebed1
#
_entry.id   c8c9dbfb873acf08145a01a139eebed1
#
_cell.length_a   1.000
_cell.length_b   1.000
_cell.length_c   1.000
_cell.angle_alpha   90.00
_cell.angle_beta   90.00
_cell.angle_gamma   90.00
#
_symmetry.space_group_name_H-M   'P 1'
#
loop_
_entity.id
_entity.type
_entity.pdbx_description
1 polymer ?
#
loop_
_entity_poly.entity_id
_entity_poly.type
_entity_poly.pdbx_seq_one_letter_code
_entity_poly.pdbx_strand_id
1 'polypeptide(L)'
;MNKPTVQDIFQCFYPAYLEKYSPSPEQAKVARNILNCKTGAYGANVSVCEDCGAVQVHYNSCRNRCCPMCQAVPKEIWMDARREDVLDAPYFHLVFTVPDILNPIIYSNQKLLYDTLYHAASATISELTADPKHLGANVGYICISVSYTHLRAHETS
;
A
#
# COMPACT_ATOMS: atom_id res chain seq x y z
N MET A 1 -11.77 -23.31 -8.74
CA MET A 1 -10.32 -23.06 -8.90
C MET A 1 -9.99 -21.84 -8.03
N ASN A 2 -9.12 -21.98 -7.04
CA ASN A 2 -8.64 -20.84 -6.25
C ASN A 2 -7.83 -19.90 -7.15
N LYS A 3 -8.10 -18.60 -7.06
CA LYS A 3 -7.29 -17.60 -7.77
C LYS A 3 -5.87 -17.60 -7.20
N PRO A 4 -4.82 -17.51 -8.04
CA PRO A 4 -3.45 -17.46 -7.57
C PRO A 4 -3.24 -16.23 -6.67
N THR A 5 -2.54 -16.45 -5.59
CA THR A 5 -2.17 -15.39 -4.64
C THR A 5 -0.81 -14.78 -5.00
N VAL A 6 -0.49 -13.61 -4.44
CA VAL A 6 0.86 -13.03 -4.58
C VAL A 6 1.93 -13.97 -4.01
N GLN A 7 1.62 -14.73 -2.97
CA GLN A 7 2.53 -15.73 -2.42
C GLN A 7 2.85 -16.83 -3.43
N ASP A 8 1.86 -17.34 -4.16
CA ASP A 8 2.06 -18.35 -5.21
C ASP A 8 2.96 -17.81 -6.34
N ILE A 9 2.76 -16.53 -6.73
CA ILE A 9 3.61 -15.87 -7.72
C ILE A 9 5.07 -15.79 -7.22
N PHE A 10 5.28 -15.39 -5.97
CA PHE A 10 6.61 -15.34 -5.39
C PHE A 10 7.24 -16.74 -5.29
N GLN A 11 6.49 -17.76 -4.92
CA GLN A 11 6.99 -19.13 -4.87
C GLN A 11 7.47 -19.62 -6.25
N CYS A 12 6.71 -19.29 -7.31
CA CYS A 12 7.04 -19.73 -8.67
C CYS A 12 8.20 -18.95 -9.30
N PHE A 13 8.24 -17.62 -9.12
CA PHE A 13 9.11 -16.76 -9.93
C PHE A 13 10.28 -16.10 -9.17
N TYR A 14 10.22 -16.03 -7.84
CA TYR A 14 11.26 -15.38 -7.06
C TYR A 14 12.64 -16.08 -7.17
N PRO A 15 12.76 -17.42 -7.24
CA PRO A 15 14.03 -18.07 -7.49
C PRO A 15 14.68 -17.64 -8.82
N ALA A 16 13.92 -17.62 -9.91
CA ALA A 16 14.43 -17.18 -11.22
C ALA A 16 14.77 -15.67 -11.24
N TYR A 17 14.07 -14.85 -10.45
CA TYR A 17 14.43 -13.44 -10.26
C TYR A 17 15.80 -13.29 -9.61
N LEU A 18 16.11 -14.09 -8.58
CA LEU A 18 17.40 -14.05 -7.86
C LEU A 18 18.61 -14.46 -8.72
N GLU A 19 18.39 -15.24 -9.78
CA GLU A 19 19.45 -15.59 -10.74
C GLU A 19 19.90 -14.38 -11.57
N LYS A 20 19.00 -13.40 -11.78
CA LYS A 20 19.26 -12.24 -12.65
C LYS A 20 19.48 -10.94 -11.87
N TYR A 21 18.92 -10.84 -10.68
CA TYR A 21 18.89 -9.58 -9.93
C TYR A 21 19.27 -9.81 -8.47
N SER A 22 19.94 -8.82 -7.90
CA SER A 22 20.28 -8.79 -6.48
C SER A 22 19.37 -7.80 -5.76
N PRO A 23 18.33 -8.27 -5.03
CA PRO A 23 17.46 -7.37 -4.29
C PRO A 23 18.21 -6.72 -3.11
N SER A 24 17.77 -5.51 -2.72
CA SER A 24 18.26 -4.90 -1.48
C SER A 24 17.91 -5.77 -0.26
N PRO A 25 18.59 -5.60 0.88
CA PRO A 25 18.27 -6.34 2.11
C PRO A 25 16.81 -6.18 2.53
N GLU A 26 16.23 -4.98 2.35
CA GLU A 26 14.83 -4.69 2.65
C GLU A 26 13.89 -5.44 1.70
N GLN A 27 14.18 -5.43 0.39
CA GLN A 27 13.39 -6.17 -0.60
C GLN A 27 13.43 -7.67 -0.34
N ALA A 28 14.62 -8.23 -0.05
CA ALA A 28 14.79 -9.63 0.30
C ALA A 28 14.02 -10.00 1.58
N LYS A 29 14.01 -9.12 2.59
CA LYS A 29 13.22 -9.29 3.82
C LYS A 29 11.71 -9.32 3.52
N VAL A 30 11.22 -8.41 2.68
CA VAL A 30 9.81 -8.37 2.28
C VAL A 30 9.42 -9.64 1.53
N ALA A 31 10.22 -10.06 0.55
CA ALA A 31 9.97 -11.29 -0.21
C ALA A 31 9.91 -12.52 0.71
N ARG A 32 10.85 -12.67 1.63
CA ARG A 32 10.86 -13.73 2.64
C ARG A 32 9.60 -13.70 3.52
N ASN A 33 9.16 -12.50 3.92
CA ASN A 33 7.95 -12.35 4.72
C ASN A 33 6.69 -12.76 3.95
N ILE A 34 6.58 -12.43 2.67
CA ILE A 34 5.47 -12.84 1.83
C ILE A 34 5.47 -14.35 1.64
N LEU A 35 6.61 -14.94 1.29
CA LEU A 35 6.79 -16.38 1.08
C LEU A 35 6.40 -17.22 2.31
N ASN A 36 6.73 -16.73 3.50
CA ASN A 36 6.51 -17.44 4.76
C ASN A 36 5.22 -17.05 5.49
N CYS A 37 4.43 -16.12 4.94
CA CYS A 37 3.24 -15.62 5.60
C CYS A 37 2.15 -16.70 5.68
N LYS A 38 1.60 -16.90 6.88
CA LYS A 38 0.58 -17.92 7.15
C LYS A 38 1.04 -19.35 6.79
N THR A 39 2.35 -19.59 6.90
CA THR A 39 2.94 -20.94 6.90
C THR A 39 3.42 -21.29 8.30
N GLY A 40 3.94 -22.49 8.50
CA GLY A 40 4.53 -22.89 9.78
C GLY A 40 5.77 -22.10 10.21
N ALA A 41 6.37 -21.29 9.30
CA ALA A 41 7.63 -20.58 9.54
C ALA A 41 7.56 -19.52 10.67
N TYR A 42 6.38 -18.98 10.96
CA TYR A 42 6.14 -18.01 12.04
C TYR A 42 5.39 -18.63 13.23
N GLY A 43 5.32 -19.98 13.31
CA GLY A 43 4.55 -20.69 14.31
C GLY A 43 3.06 -20.72 14.00
N ALA A 44 2.31 -21.34 14.90
CA ALA A 44 0.87 -21.49 14.79
C ALA A 44 0.22 -21.43 16.17
N ASN A 45 -1.06 -21.00 16.18
CA ASN A 45 -1.94 -21.15 17.34
C ASN A 45 -2.85 -22.35 17.09
N VAL A 46 -2.97 -23.21 18.07
CA VAL A 46 -3.84 -24.38 18.03
C VAL A 46 -5.00 -24.14 18.98
N SER A 47 -6.22 -24.25 18.48
CA SER A 47 -7.44 -24.23 19.29
C SER A 47 -8.15 -25.58 19.19
N VAL A 48 -8.69 -26.02 20.29
CA VAL A 48 -9.47 -27.28 20.40
C VAL A 48 -10.88 -26.89 20.81
N CYS A 49 -11.87 -27.39 20.09
CA CYS A 49 -13.26 -27.20 20.45
C CYS A 49 -13.57 -28.07 21.68
N GLU A 50 -14.09 -27.47 22.73
CA GLU A 50 -14.40 -28.18 24.00
C GLU A 50 -15.58 -29.15 23.83
N ASP A 51 -16.51 -28.88 22.90
CA ASP A 51 -17.70 -29.70 22.69
C ASP A 51 -17.44 -30.94 21.83
N CYS A 52 -16.64 -30.82 20.76
CA CYS A 52 -16.46 -31.89 19.78
C CYS A 52 -15.02 -32.36 19.59
N GLY A 53 -14.05 -31.75 20.30
CA GLY A 53 -12.62 -32.07 20.20
C GLY A 53 -11.96 -31.71 18.87
N ALA A 54 -12.65 -31.00 17.95
CA ALA A 54 -12.08 -30.58 16.70
C ALA A 54 -10.90 -29.65 16.91
N VAL A 55 -9.77 -29.95 16.25
CA VAL A 55 -8.55 -29.17 16.33
C VAL A 55 -8.47 -28.21 15.14
N GLN A 56 -8.28 -26.92 15.40
CA GLN A 56 -8.02 -25.90 14.38
C GLN A 56 -6.61 -25.34 14.56
N VAL A 57 -5.86 -25.29 13.46
CA VAL A 57 -4.50 -24.74 13.42
C VAL A 57 -4.53 -23.43 12.64
N HIS A 58 -4.14 -22.34 13.30
CA HIS A 58 -4.05 -21.02 12.72
C HIS A 58 -2.60 -20.59 12.62
N TYR A 59 -2.04 -20.60 11.44
CA TYR A 59 -0.67 -20.15 11.20
C TYR A 59 -0.52 -18.64 11.36
N ASN A 60 0.56 -18.24 12.04
CA ASN A 60 0.86 -16.84 12.27
C ASN A 60 1.21 -16.09 10.97
N SER A 61 0.83 -14.82 10.91
CA SER A 61 1.10 -13.93 9.79
C SER A 61 2.42 -13.19 9.97
N CYS A 62 3.05 -12.75 8.86
CA CYS A 62 4.32 -12.02 8.89
C CYS A 62 4.21 -10.58 9.38
N ARG A 63 3.01 -10.02 9.49
CA ARG A 63 2.70 -8.62 9.88
C ARG A 63 3.46 -7.56 9.09
N ASN A 64 3.98 -7.91 7.91
CA ASN A 64 4.70 -6.97 7.07
C ASN A 64 3.71 -6.07 6.33
N ARG A 65 3.99 -4.75 6.31
CA ARG A 65 3.16 -3.75 5.61
C ARG A 65 3.06 -3.96 4.10
N CYS A 66 4.03 -4.64 3.49
CA CYS A 66 4.03 -4.96 2.07
C CYS A 66 3.38 -6.30 1.74
N CYS A 67 2.93 -7.07 2.76
CA CYS A 67 2.29 -8.37 2.53
C CYS A 67 0.80 -8.17 2.26
N PRO A 68 0.28 -8.53 1.07
CA PRO A 68 -1.13 -8.31 0.73
C PRO A 68 -2.07 -9.12 1.63
N MET A 69 -1.66 -10.30 2.10
CA MET A 69 -2.47 -11.09 3.04
C MET A 69 -2.61 -10.45 4.42
N CYS A 70 -1.53 -9.78 4.90
CA CYS A 70 -1.56 -9.07 6.18
C CYS A 70 -2.29 -7.73 6.08
N GLN A 71 -2.27 -7.10 4.92
CA GLN A 71 -2.89 -5.80 4.70
C GLN A 71 -4.36 -5.86 4.28
N ALA A 72 -4.92 -7.04 4.03
CA ALA A 72 -6.32 -7.18 3.60
C ALA A 72 -7.29 -6.55 4.62
N VAL A 73 -7.23 -6.96 5.88
CA VAL A 73 -8.11 -6.44 6.93
C VAL A 73 -7.84 -4.96 7.26
N PRO A 74 -6.58 -4.52 7.50
CA PRO A 74 -6.31 -3.09 7.70
C PRO A 74 -6.78 -2.20 6.55
N LYS A 75 -6.67 -2.67 5.31
CA LYS A 75 -7.18 -1.97 4.13
C LYS A 75 -8.70 -1.81 4.18
N GLU A 76 -9.45 -2.87 4.47
CA GLU A 76 -10.92 -2.79 4.55
C GLU A 76 -11.36 -1.85 5.68
N ILE A 77 -10.75 -1.94 6.87
CA ILE A 77 -11.04 -1.02 7.98
C ILE A 77 -10.78 0.43 7.57
N TRP A 78 -9.66 0.68 6.89
CA TRP A 78 -9.34 2.03 6.40
C TRP A 78 -10.35 2.51 5.35
N MET A 79 -10.75 1.63 4.42
CA MET A 79 -11.74 1.96 3.38
C MET A 79 -13.10 2.26 4.00
N ASP A 80 -13.55 1.48 4.98
CA ASP A 80 -14.84 1.70 5.64
C ASP A 80 -14.84 3.04 6.39
N ALA A 81 -13.77 3.34 7.13
CA ALA A 81 -13.62 4.64 7.77
C ALA A 81 -13.65 5.80 6.76
N ARG A 82 -13.04 5.62 5.58
CA ARG A 82 -13.08 6.68 4.53
C ARG A 82 -14.44 6.79 3.87
N ARG A 83 -15.20 5.71 3.76
CA ARG A 83 -16.59 5.76 3.24
C ARG A 83 -17.52 6.59 4.13
N GLU A 84 -17.29 6.56 5.44
CA GLU A 84 -18.05 7.38 6.39
C GLU A 84 -17.74 8.89 6.24
N ASP A 85 -16.52 9.23 5.81
CA ASP A 85 -16.10 10.61 5.56
C ASP A 85 -16.57 11.18 4.21
N VAL A 86 -17.11 10.34 3.31
CA VAL A 86 -17.58 10.79 1.99
C VAL A 86 -18.87 11.57 2.10
N LEU A 87 -18.82 12.81 1.63
CA LEU A 87 -19.99 13.69 1.57
C LEU A 87 -20.68 13.55 0.21
N ASP A 88 -21.96 13.86 0.15
CA ASP A 88 -22.69 13.96 -1.12
C ASP A 88 -22.36 15.30 -1.81
N ALA A 89 -21.18 15.39 -2.36
CA ALA A 89 -20.63 16.57 -3.00
C ALA A 89 -19.73 16.18 -4.18
N PRO A 90 -19.49 17.09 -5.15
CA PRO A 90 -18.54 16.83 -6.22
C PRO A 90 -17.11 16.61 -5.71
N TYR A 91 -16.46 15.55 -6.19
CA TYR A 91 -15.05 15.25 -5.88
C TYR A 91 -14.18 15.49 -7.10
N PHE A 92 -12.99 16.02 -6.86
CA PHE A 92 -11.99 16.27 -7.89
C PHE A 92 -10.74 15.44 -7.60
N HIS A 93 -10.20 14.81 -8.62
CA HIS A 93 -8.94 14.08 -8.54
C HIS A 93 -7.81 14.99 -9.00
N LEU A 94 -6.93 15.36 -8.09
CA LEU A 94 -5.73 16.14 -8.36
C LEU A 94 -4.50 15.23 -8.32
N VAL A 95 -3.63 15.35 -9.32
CA VAL A 95 -2.40 14.56 -9.41
C VAL A 95 -1.20 15.48 -9.32
N PHE A 96 -0.36 15.27 -8.31
CA PHE A 96 0.93 15.93 -8.14
C PHE A 96 2.02 14.95 -8.54
N THR A 97 2.85 15.33 -9.50
CA THR A 97 3.96 14.51 -9.97
C THR A 97 5.29 15.18 -9.67
N VAL A 98 6.33 14.37 -9.52
CA VAL A 98 7.72 14.84 -9.41
C VAL A 98 8.50 14.40 -10.64
N PRO A 99 9.46 15.21 -11.11
CA PRO A 99 10.34 14.84 -12.21
C PRO A 99 11.11 13.55 -11.93
N ASP A 100 11.26 12.70 -12.94
CA ASP A 100 11.96 11.40 -12.83
C ASP A 100 13.39 11.52 -12.31
N ILE A 101 14.06 12.64 -12.56
CA ILE A 101 15.43 12.91 -12.09
C ILE A 101 15.53 12.90 -10.55
N LEU A 102 14.42 13.12 -9.83
CA LEU A 102 14.39 13.09 -8.38
C LEU A 102 14.18 11.69 -7.79
N ASN A 103 13.80 10.72 -8.61
CA ASN A 103 13.49 9.36 -8.14
C ASN A 103 14.64 8.71 -7.32
N PRO A 104 15.94 8.78 -7.73
CA PRO A 104 17.03 8.21 -6.93
C PRO A 104 17.15 8.86 -5.55
N ILE A 105 16.94 10.19 -5.46
CA ILE A 105 17.02 10.94 -4.22
C ILE A 105 15.83 10.58 -3.32
N ILE A 106 14.62 10.49 -3.89
CA ILE A 106 13.41 10.06 -3.19
C ILE A 106 13.57 8.66 -2.64
N TYR A 107 14.10 7.73 -3.44
CA TYR A 107 14.31 6.35 -3.03
C TYR A 107 15.28 6.25 -1.83
N SER A 108 16.32 7.07 -1.81
CA SER A 108 17.31 7.10 -0.72
C SER A 108 16.80 7.80 0.54
N ASN A 109 15.86 8.73 0.42
CA ASN A 109 15.37 9.59 1.50
C ASN A 109 13.84 9.63 1.57
N GLN A 110 13.19 8.47 1.47
CA GLN A 110 11.74 8.35 1.31
C GLN A 110 10.93 9.18 2.32
N LYS A 111 11.23 9.05 3.61
CA LYS A 111 10.46 9.73 4.65
C LYS A 111 10.47 11.25 4.45
N LEU A 112 11.67 11.84 4.36
CA LEU A 112 11.83 13.30 4.23
C LEU A 112 11.15 13.83 2.96
N LEU A 113 11.34 13.16 1.83
CA LEU A 113 10.85 13.67 0.55
C LEU A 113 9.36 13.42 0.37
N TYR A 114 8.79 12.33 0.88
CA TYR A 114 7.35 12.18 0.90
C TYR A 114 6.68 13.18 1.83
N ASP A 115 7.22 13.43 3.03
CA ASP A 115 6.69 14.45 3.93
C ASP A 115 6.72 15.83 3.26
N THR A 116 7.82 16.18 2.59
CA THR A 116 7.96 17.44 1.84
C THR A 116 6.92 17.52 0.71
N LEU A 117 6.73 16.45 -0.06
CA LEU A 117 5.75 16.41 -1.15
C LEU A 117 4.32 16.59 -0.63
N TYR A 118 3.97 15.90 0.45
CA TYR A 118 2.64 16.05 1.05
C TYR A 118 2.42 17.46 1.59
N HIS A 119 3.41 18.06 2.23
CA HIS A 119 3.32 19.45 2.69
C HIS A 119 3.18 20.44 1.54
N ALA A 120 3.97 20.30 0.48
CA ALA A 120 3.87 21.16 -0.69
C ALA A 120 2.51 21.04 -1.39
N ALA A 121 2.01 19.81 -1.62
CA ALA A 121 0.71 19.58 -2.23
C ALA A 121 -0.42 20.15 -1.37
N SER A 122 -0.37 19.93 -0.06
CA SER A 122 -1.33 20.44 0.91
C SER A 122 -1.37 21.97 0.94
N ALA A 123 -0.19 22.62 1.02
CA ALA A 123 -0.10 24.07 1.00
C ALA A 123 -0.66 24.64 -0.30
N THR A 124 -0.29 24.06 -1.44
CA THR A 124 -0.77 24.51 -2.77
C THR A 124 -2.30 24.42 -2.84
N ILE A 125 -2.91 23.31 -2.42
CA ILE A 125 -4.37 23.18 -2.42
C ILE A 125 -4.99 24.25 -1.52
N SER A 126 -4.49 24.39 -0.29
CA SER A 126 -5.05 25.32 0.69
C SER A 126 -4.95 26.78 0.23
N GLU A 127 -3.81 27.19 -0.33
CA GLU A 127 -3.61 28.56 -0.84
C GLU A 127 -4.51 28.86 -2.03
N LEU A 128 -4.54 27.97 -3.03
CA LEU A 128 -5.34 28.17 -4.23
C LEU A 128 -6.84 28.19 -3.93
N THR A 129 -7.31 27.33 -3.05
CA THR A 129 -8.75 27.25 -2.73
C THR A 129 -9.20 28.37 -1.82
N ALA A 130 -8.34 28.91 -0.95
CA ALA A 130 -8.66 30.05 -0.10
C ALA A 130 -8.70 31.39 -0.88
N ASP A 131 -8.05 31.48 -2.02
CA ASP A 131 -8.07 32.70 -2.85
C ASP A 131 -9.47 32.92 -3.45
N PRO A 132 -10.12 34.07 -3.18
CA PRO A 132 -11.44 34.39 -3.74
C PRO A 132 -11.49 34.43 -5.27
N LYS A 133 -10.34 34.62 -5.95
CA LYS A 133 -10.26 34.56 -7.40
C LYS A 133 -10.45 33.14 -7.96
N HIS A 134 -10.24 32.11 -7.14
CA HIS A 134 -10.39 30.71 -7.50
C HIS A 134 -11.67 30.13 -6.88
N LEU A 135 -11.63 29.77 -5.61
CA LEU A 135 -12.77 29.15 -4.93
C LEU A 135 -13.28 29.98 -3.74
N GLY A 136 -12.38 30.66 -3.03
CA GLY A 136 -12.71 31.45 -1.84
C GLY A 136 -13.24 30.62 -0.66
N ALA A 137 -12.85 29.35 -0.57
CA ALA A 137 -13.36 28.42 0.43
C ALA A 137 -12.26 27.49 0.95
N ASN A 138 -12.45 26.99 2.18
CA ASN A 138 -11.64 25.90 2.72
C ASN A 138 -12.20 24.56 2.23
N VAL A 139 -11.35 23.75 1.61
CA VAL A 139 -11.72 22.43 1.09
C VAL A 139 -11.17 21.31 1.96
N GLY A 140 -11.95 20.22 2.06
CA GLY A 140 -11.44 18.95 2.58
C GLY A 140 -10.73 18.16 1.48
N TYR A 141 -9.63 17.50 1.78
CA TYR A 141 -8.92 16.63 0.83
C TYR A 141 -8.25 15.45 1.51
N ILE A 142 -8.02 14.38 0.74
CA ILE A 142 -7.26 13.21 1.17
C ILE A 142 -6.07 13.06 0.23
N CYS A 143 -4.85 13.02 0.76
CA CYS A 143 -3.65 12.77 -0.01
C CYS A 143 -3.27 11.29 0.04
N ILE A 144 -3.07 10.69 -1.13
CA ILE A 144 -2.69 9.28 -1.27
C ILE A 144 -1.44 9.20 -2.14
N SER A 145 -0.41 8.49 -1.65
CA SER A 145 0.75 8.16 -2.49
C SER A 145 0.41 6.99 -3.40
N VAL A 146 0.56 7.19 -4.71
CA VAL A 146 0.33 6.15 -5.72
C VAL A 146 1.63 5.89 -6.45
N SER A 147 2.02 4.61 -6.60
CA SER A 147 3.20 4.26 -7.39
C SER A 147 2.91 4.42 -8.90
N TYR A 148 3.91 4.89 -9.62
CA TYR A 148 3.85 5.36 -11.02
C TYR A 148 3.30 4.38 -12.07
N THR A 149 3.27 3.09 -11.79
CA THR A 149 2.89 2.07 -12.77
C THR A 149 1.42 2.09 -13.19
N HIS A 150 0.55 2.72 -12.40
CA HIS A 150 -0.88 2.79 -12.71
C HIS A 150 -1.31 4.04 -13.50
N LEU A 151 -0.53 5.12 -13.46
CA LEU A 151 -0.94 6.40 -14.06
C LEU A 151 -0.59 6.53 -15.55
N ARG A 152 0.38 5.77 -16.07
CA ARG A 152 0.73 5.80 -17.50
C ARG A 152 -0.34 5.21 -18.44
N ALA A 153 -1.31 4.46 -17.90
CA ALA A 153 -2.36 3.85 -18.72
C ALA A 153 -3.48 4.83 -19.13
N HIS A 154 -3.52 6.04 -18.57
CA HIS A 154 -4.60 7.01 -18.81
C HIS A 154 -4.17 8.29 -19.54
N GLU A 155 -2.89 8.44 -19.90
CA GLU A 155 -2.39 9.63 -20.61
C GLU A 155 -2.44 9.52 -22.14
N THR A 156 -3.04 8.46 -22.68
CA THR A 156 -3.24 8.29 -24.13
C THR A 156 -4.72 8.30 -24.47
N SER A 157 -5.36 9.45 -24.33
CA SER A 157 -6.68 9.70 -24.93
C SER A 157 -6.76 11.16 -25.35
#